data_fda864cc56fc75a6afea59a66d07e78c
#
_entry.id   fda864cc56fc75a6afea59a66d07e78c
#
_cell.length_a   1.000
_cell.length_b   1.000
_cell.length_c   1.000
_cell.angle_alpha   90.00
_cell.angle_beta   90.00
_cell.angle_gamma   90.00
#
_symmetry.space_group_name_H-M   'P 1'
#
loop_
_entity.id
_entity.type
_entity.pdbx_description
1 polymer ?
#
loop_
_entity_poly.entity_id
_entity_poly.type
_entity_poly.pdbx_seq_one_letter_code
_entity_poly.pdbx_strand_id
1 'polypeptide(L)'
;GDVQLLISGDLLNQMTTSSYVARNLQLPHLGVYSACSTYTEALSLGSVFLDAGHFDTVACATASHFATAERQFRYPLEYGCQRPPYAQWTVTAAGCCVLSSKGTGPLIKSATLGKVVDFGQNDLSNMGAAMAPAAMDTMCALFEETGLQPDDFDMILTGDLGKLGSDILRDLMREQ
;
A
#
# COMPACT_ATOMS: atom_id res chain seq x y z
N GLY A 1 18.96 -2.52 18.00
CA GLY A 1 17.99 -2.71 19.08
C GLY A 1 16.95 -3.72 18.66
N ASP A 2 16.27 -4.34 19.59
CA ASP A 2 15.20 -5.28 19.30
C ASP A 2 13.96 -4.52 18.80
N VAL A 3 13.19 -5.17 17.94
CA VAL A 3 11.90 -4.63 17.47
C VAL A 3 10.94 -4.54 18.65
N GLN A 4 10.30 -3.39 18.81
CA GLN A 4 9.43 -3.09 19.95
C GLN A 4 7.93 -3.12 19.60
N LEU A 5 7.60 -2.93 18.32
CA LEU A 5 6.24 -2.94 17.79
C LEU A 5 6.25 -3.57 16.41
N LEU A 6 5.27 -4.41 16.12
CA LEU A 6 4.94 -4.87 14.78
C LEU A 6 3.67 -4.14 14.30
N ILE A 7 3.76 -3.43 13.17
CA ILE A 7 2.60 -2.90 12.45
C ILE A 7 2.46 -3.72 11.19
N SER A 8 1.37 -4.45 11.04
CA SER A 8 1.23 -5.31 9.87
C SER A 8 -0.21 -5.54 9.47
N GLY A 9 -0.38 -5.90 8.20
CA GLY A 9 -1.67 -6.25 7.63
C GLY A 9 -1.53 -7.13 6.41
N ASP A 10 -2.64 -7.67 5.96
CA ASP A 10 -2.74 -8.50 4.78
C ASP A 10 -3.46 -7.73 3.66
N LEU A 11 -3.28 -8.16 2.41
CA LEU A 11 -4.08 -7.66 1.29
C LEU A 11 -5.58 -7.85 1.53
N LEU A 12 -5.95 -8.86 2.29
CA LEU A 12 -7.33 -9.12 2.71
C LEU A 12 -7.61 -8.58 4.11
N ASN A 13 -8.85 -8.20 4.37
CA ASN A 13 -9.28 -7.63 5.64
C ASN A 13 -9.28 -8.62 6.82
N GLN A 14 -9.15 -9.90 6.59
CA GLN A 14 -9.09 -10.91 7.66
C GLN A 14 -7.77 -10.90 8.44
N MET A 15 -6.69 -10.35 7.87
CA MET A 15 -5.37 -10.23 8.47
C MET A 15 -4.84 -11.53 9.13
N THR A 16 -5.16 -12.67 8.52
CA THR A 16 -4.85 -13.98 9.09
C THR A 16 -3.34 -14.22 9.18
N THR A 17 -2.61 -13.91 8.11
CA THR A 17 -1.16 -14.08 8.06
C THR A 17 -0.46 -13.19 9.09
N SER A 18 -0.81 -11.91 9.12
CA SER A 18 -0.26 -10.93 10.06
C SER A 18 -0.50 -11.32 11.52
N SER A 19 -1.70 -11.82 11.83
CA SER A 19 -2.03 -12.28 13.19
C SER A 19 -1.21 -13.50 13.62
N TYR A 20 -0.98 -14.46 12.71
CA TYR A 20 -0.11 -15.61 13.01
C TYR A 20 1.35 -15.21 13.17
N VAL A 21 1.85 -14.28 12.38
CA VAL A 21 3.20 -13.74 12.52
C VAL A 21 3.36 -13.04 13.88
N ALA A 22 2.44 -12.15 14.22
CA ALA A 22 2.44 -11.45 15.50
C ALA A 22 2.44 -12.43 16.71
N ARG A 23 1.59 -13.45 16.63
CA ARG A 23 1.55 -14.52 17.63
C ARG A 23 2.89 -15.22 17.80
N ASN A 24 3.57 -15.53 16.68
CA ASN A 24 4.85 -16.26 16.74
C ASN A 24 5.98 -15.36 17.24
N LEU A 25 5.98 -14.08 16.90
CA LEU A 25 7.00 -13.12 17.32
C LEU A 25 6.81 -12.64 18.77
N GLN A 26 5.63 -12.79 19.34
CA GLN A 26 5.30 -12.33 20.69
C GLN A 26 5.57 -10.83 20.90
N LEU A 27 5.42 -10.04 19.83
CA LEU A 27 5.57 -8.57 19.87
C LEU A 27 4.21 -7.89 20.07
N PRO A 28 4.18 -6.70 20.68
CA PRO A 28 3.04 -5.80 20.54
C PRO A 28 2.68 -5.64 19.07
N HIS A 29 1.40 -5.74 18.74
CA HIS A 29 0.95 -5.77 17.35
C HIS A 29 -0.18 -4.76 17.11
N LEU A 30 0.01 -3.93 16.12
CA LEU A 30 -1.02 -3.07 15.55
C LEU A 30 -1.39 -3.61 14.18
N GLY A 31 -2.59 -4.16 14.06
CA GLY A 31 -3.13 -4.63 12.79
C GLY A 31 -3.74 -3.48 12.00
N VAL A 32 -3.37 -3.35 10.73
CA VAL A 32 -3.84 -2.31 9.81
C VAL A 32 -4.42 -2.93 8.55
N TYR A 33 -5.33 -2.21 7.88
CA TYR A 33 -5.91 -2.67 6.64
C TYR A 33 -6.25 -1.51 5.71
N SER A 34 -5.60 -1.48 4.59
CA SER A 34 -5.85 -0.56 3.47
C SER A 34 -5.61 -1.24 2.12
N ALA A 35 -5.91 -2.53 2.02
CA ALA A 35 -5.71 -3.36 0.83
C ALA A 35 -4.31 -3.14 0.21
N CYS A 36 -4.24 -2.63 -1.03
CA CYS A 36 -2.99 -2.40 -1.74
C CYS A 36 -2.08 -1.34 -1.08
N SER A 37 -2.60 -0.45 -0.25
CA SER A 37 -1.84 0.58 0.47
C SER A 37 -1.49 0.21 1.92
N THR A 38 -1.78 -1.00 2.37
CA THR A 38 -1.51 -1.46 3.73
C THR A 38 -0.04 -1.27 4.14
N TYR A 39 0.91 -1.47 3.22
CA TYR A 39 2.32 -1.30 3.52
C TYR A 39 2.70 0.17 3.76
N THR A 40 2.22 1.08 2.93
CA THR A 40 2.45 2.52 3.09
C THR A 40 1.72 3.08 4.30
N GLU A 41 0.55 2.56 4.65
CA GLU A 41 -0.16 2.85 5.90
C GLU A 41 0.69 2.44 7.11
N ALA A 42 1.24 1.22 7.11
CA ALA A 42 2.11 0.73 8.18
C ALA A 42 3.38 1.59 8.32
N LEU A 43 4.01 2.00 7.20
CA LEU A 43 5.17 2.89 7.20
C LEU A 43 4.84 4.27 7.79
N SER A 44 3.71 4.84 7.40
CA SER A 44 3.25 6.15 7.89
C SER A 44 3.01 6.12 9.41
N LEU A 45 2.27 5.13 9.90
CA LEU A 45 2.03 4.94 11.33
C LEU A 45 3.32 4.68 12.11
N GLY A 46 4.19 3.80 11.59
CA GLY A 46 5.47 3.50 12.20
C GLY A 46 6.35 4.75 12.33
N SER A 47 6.37 5.60 11.30
CA SER A 47 7.10 6.87 11.32
C SER A 47 6.57 7.82 12.38
N VAL A 48 5.26 7.95 12.50
CA VAL A 48 4.61 8.79 13.53
C VAL A 48 4.98 8.30 14.94
N PHE A 49 4.94 7.00 15.19
CA PHE A 49 5.30 6.44 16.50
C PHE A 49 6.77 6.67 16.85
N LEU A 50 7.67 6.58 15.86
CA LEU A 50 9.10 6.86 16.07
C LEU A 50 9.36 8.35 16.28
N ASP A 51 8.74 9.21 15.49
CA ASP A 51 8.88 10.68 15.60
C ASP A 51 8.33 11.19 16.94
N ALA A 52 7.22 10.64 17.40
CA ALA A 52 6.66 10.94 18.71
C ALA A 52 7.47 10.35 19.89
N GLY A 53 8.50 9.56 19.63
CA GLY A 53 9.37 8.98 20.67
C GLY A 53 8.74 7.86 21.49
N HIS A 54 7.63 7.25 21.00
CA HIS A 54 6.99 6.13 21.69
C HIS A 54 7.78 4.82 21.56
N PHE A 55 8.49 4.65 20.46
CA PHE A 55 9.34 3.50 20.17
C PHE A 55 10.66 3.95 19.54
N ASP A 56 11.71 3.14 19.68
CA ASP A 56 12.99 3.34 18.97
C ASP A 56 13.06 2.50 17.67
N THR A 57 12.31 1.39 17.63
CA THR A 57 12.36 0.43 16.51
C THR A 57 11.00 -0.22 16.28
N VAL A 58 10.50 -0.10 15.06
CA VAL A 58 9.18 -0.62 14.63
C VAL A 58 9.35 -1.46 13.37
N ALA A 59 8.77 -2.65 13.33
CA ALA A 59 8.67 -3.46 12.12
C ALA A 59 7.36 -3.16 11.40
N CYS A 60 7.43 -2.89 10.09
CA CYS A 60 6.29 -2.71 9.21
C CYS A 60 6.26 -3.84 8.19
N ALA A 61 5.17 -4.60 8.13
CA ALA A 61 5.07 -5.77 7.28
C ALA A 61 3.71 -5.87 6.60
N THR A 62 3.69 -6.47 5.42
CA THR A 62 2.45 -6.81 4.73
C THR A 62 2.59 -8.13 3.99
N ALA A 63 1.48 -8.82 3.78
CA ALA A 63 1.46 -10.09 3.09
C ALA A 63 0.25 -10.23 2.17
N SER A 64 0.37 -11.07 1.17
CA SER A 64 -0.74 -11.49 0.34
C SER A 64 -0.66 -12.98 0.01
N HIS A 65 -1.82 -13.57 -0.22
CA HIS A 65 -1.94 -14.94 -0.67
C HIS A 65 -2.80 -14.98 -1.94
N PHE A 66 -2.23 -15.42 -3.06
CA PHE A 66 -2.85 -15.41 -4.37
C PHE A 66 -4.26 -16.00 -4.39
N ALA A 67 -4.43 -17.23 -3.91
CA ALA A 67 -5.73 -17.92 -4.02
C ALA A 67 -6.85 -17.19 -3.25
N THR A 68 -6.57 -16.66 -2.07
CA THR A 68 -7.57 -15.93 -1.28
C THR A 68 -7.86 -14.55 -1.88
N ALA A 69 -6.83 -13.84 -2.35
CA ALA A 69 -6.99 -12.56 -3.01
C ALA A 69 -7.82 -12.67 -4.30
N GLU A 70 -7.56 -13.69 -5.13
CA GLU A 70 -8.37 -13.92 -6.33
C GLU A 70 -9.82 -14.19 -6.02
N ARG A 71 -10.12 -14.96 -4.97
CA ARG A 71 -11.51 -15.20 -4.53
C ARG A 71 -12.22 -13.92 -4.12
N GLN A 72 -11.55 -13.03 -3.44
CA GLN A 72 -12.15 -11.78 -2.98
C GLN A 72 -12.34 -10.76 -4.11
N PHE A 73 -11.33 -10.59 -4.96
CA PHE A 73 -11.34 -9.49 -5.94
C PHE A 73 -11.85 -9.88 -7.32
N ARG A 74 -11.96 -11.18 -7.62
CA ARG A 74 -12.40 -11.70 -8.94
C ARG A 74 -13.44 -12.81 -8.82
N TYR A 75 -14.36 -12.64 -7.91
CA TYR A 75 -15.47 -13.58 -7.73
C TYR A 75 -16.48 -13.45 -8.89
N PRO A 76 -17.11 -14.56 -9.32
CA PRO A 76 -16.86 -15.95 -8.92
C PRO A 76 -15.74 -16.60 -9.76
N LEU A 77 -14.73 -17.14 -9.10
CA LEU A 77 -13.64 -17.89 -9.76
C LEU A 77 -14.13 -19.13 -10.51
N GLU A 78 -15.18 -19.74 -10.03
CA GLU A 78 -15.79 -20.96 -10.55
C GLU A 78 -16.33 -20.79 -11.98
N TYR A 79 -16.55 -19.57 -12.42
CA TYR A 79 -16.93 -19.25 -13.79
C TYR A 79 -15.84 -19.61 -14.81
N GLY A 80 -14.58 -19.70 -14.38
CA GLY A 80 -13.45 -20.02 -15.25
C GLY A 80 -13.27 -19.02 -16.40
N CYS A 81 -13.76 -17.79 -16.24
CA CYS A 81 -13.65 -16.77 -17.27
C CYS A 81 -12.20 -16.42 -17.57
N GLN A 82 -11.88 -16.27 -18.84
CA GLN A 82 -10.59 -15.73 -19.25
C GLN A 82 -10.50 -14.27 -18.78
N ARG A 83 -9.38 -13.92 -18.15
CA ARG A 83 -9.13 -12.55 -17.74
C ARG A 83 -8.93 -11.62 -18.93
N PRO A 84 -9.49 -10.39 -18.86
CA PRO A 84 -9.15 -9.36 -19.84
C PRO A 84 -7.63 -9.06 -19.82
N PRO A 85 -7.04 -8.62 -20.93
CA PRO A 85 -5.62 -8.30 -20.98
C PRO A 85 -5.15 -7.18 -20.02
N TYR A 86 -6.06 -6.35 -19.55
CA TYR A 86 -5.79 -5.26 -18.61
C TYR A 86 -5.98 -5.64 -17.14
N ALA A 87 -6.41 -6.87 -16.85
CA ALA A 87 -6.56 -7.34 -15.47
C ALA A 87 -5.19 -7.64 -14.85
N GLN A 88 -4.99 -7.13 -13.63
CA GLN A 88 -3.79 -7.44 -12.84
C GLN A 88 -3.89 -8.84 -12.23
N TRP A 89 -2.73 -9.34 -11.81
CA TRP A 89 -2.57 -10.57 -11.07
C TRP A 89 -2.09 -10.28 -9.66
N THR A 90 -2.62 -11.01 -8.69
CA THR A 90 -2.05 -11.02 -7.34
C THR A 90 -0.92 -12.04 -7.25
N VAL A 91 -0.09 -11.93 -6.23
CA VAL A 91 0.98 -12.87 -5.95
C VAL A 91 0.93 -13.33 -4.49
N THR A 92 1.46 -14.51 -4.20
CA THR A 92 1.74 -14.91 -2.82
C THR A 92 3.11 -14.37 -2.46
N ALA A 93 3.13 -13.34 -1.62
CA ALA A 93 4.35 -12.66 -1.21
C ALA A 93 4.18 -11.98 0.15
N ALA A 94 5.30 -11.62 0.75
CA ALA A 94 5.35 -10.76 1.93
C ALA A 94 6.54 -9.81 1.84
N GLY A 95 6.37 -8.62 2.42
CA GLY A 95 7.42 -7.63 2.54
C GLY A 95 7.47 -7.09 3.97
N CYS A 96 8.68 -6.78 4.42
CA CYS A 96 8.90 -6.19 5.74
C CYS A 96 10.08 -5.23 5.70
N CYS A 97 9.95 -4.12 6.42
CA CYS A 97 11.10 -3.31 6.78
C CYS A 97 11.08 -3.00 8.28
N VAL A 98 12.23 -2.63 8.79
CA VAL A 98 12.39 -2.18 10.17
C VAL A 98 12.74 -0.68 10.12
N LEU A 99 11.88 0.11 10.74
CA LEU A 99 12.10 1.54 10.94
C LEU A 99 12.80 1.77 12.28
N SER A 100 13.70 2.72 12.31
CA SER A 100 14.40 3.12 13.53
C SER A 100 14.55 4.64 13.60
N SER A 101 14.46 5.19 14.80
CA SER A 101 14.76 6.60 15.08
C SER A 101 16.25 6.93 14.94
N LYS A 102 17.12 5.90 14.86
CA LYS A 102 18.57 6.01 14.78
C LYS A 102 19.11 5.10 13.69
N GLY A 103 20.02 5.61 12.86
CA GLY A 103 20.63 4.81 11.81
C GLY A 103 21.16 5.63 10.65
N THR A 104 21.68 4.93 9.64
CA THR A 104 22.27 5.52 8.42
C THR A 104 21.55 5.06 7.15
N GLY A 105 20.38 4.45 7.29
CA GLY A 105 19.57 3.97 6.17
C GLY A 105 18.80 5.10 5.46
N PRO A 106 17.98 4.73 4.45
CA PRO A 106 17.07 5.68 3.81
C PRO A 106 16.12 6.31 4.84
N LEU A 107 15.80 7.59 4.62
CA LEU A 107 14.94 8.35 5.53
C LEU A 107 13.52 8.46 4.95
N ILE A 108 12.51 8.23 5.78
CA ILE A 108 11.13 8.66 5.50
C ILE A 108 11.05 10.14 5.91
N LYS A 109 10.91 11.03 4.93
CA LYS A 109 10.91 12.48 5.18
C LYS A 109 9.52 13.05 5.40
N SER A 110 8.53 12.49 4.73
CA SER A 110 7.14 12.95 4.82
C SER A 110 6.19 11.79 4.52
N ALA A 111 4.95 11.93 4.95
CA ALA A 111 3.86 11.04 4.60
C ALA A 111 2.59 11.87 4.41
N THR A 112 1.96 11.76 3.26
CA THR A 112 0.66 12.38 2.96
C THR A 112 -0.42 11.32 3.06
N LEU A 113 -1.46 11.59 3.84
CA LEU A 113 -2.60 10.69 3.97
C LEU A 113 -3.61 10.99 2.88
N GLY A 114 -3.83 10.02 1.99
CA GLY A 114 -4.83 10.11 0.95
C GLY A 114 -6.25 9.95 1.50
N LYS A 115 -7.22 10.23 0.64
CA LYS A 115 -8.64 10.01 0.92
C LYS A 115 -9.22 8.99 -0.04
N VAL A 116 -10.42 8.49 0.27
CA VAL A 116 -11.16 7.63 -0.64
C VAL A 116 -11.67 8.47 -1.82
N VAL A 117 -11.32 8.04 -3.03
CA VAL A 117 -11.72 8.69 -4.30
C VAL A 117 -12.53 7.70 -5.11
N ASP A 118 -13.73 8.10 -5.54
CA ASP A 118 -14.62 7.28 -6.35
C ASP A 118 -14.97 8.00 -7.66
N PHE A 119 -14.49 7.46 -8.77
CA PHE A 119 -14.81 7.92 -10.14
C PHE A 119 -15.86 7.06 -10.83
N GLY A 120 -16.59 6.22 -10.06
CA GLY A 120 -17.68 5.39 -10.58
C GLY A 120 -17.23 4.19 -11.40
N GLN A 121 -15.98 3.73 -11.24
CA GLN A 121 -15.49 2.53 -11.93
C GLN A 121 -16.10 1.25 -11.35
N ASN A 122 -16.83 0.51 -12.17
CA ASN A 122 -17.57 -0.68 -11.76
C ASN A 122 -17.00 -2.00 -12.34
N ASP A 123 -15.96 -1.93 -13.19
CA ASP A 123 -15.33 -3.13 -13.74
C ASP A 123 -14.30 -3.69 -12.77
N LEU A 124 -14.64 -4.77 -12.10
CA LEU A 124 -13.77 -5.48 -11.15
C LEU A 124 -12.47 -6.00 -11.77
N SER A 125 -12.44 -6.19 -13.08
CA SER A 125 -11.24 -6.62 -13.80
C SER A 125 -10.30 -5.46 -14.13
N ASN A 126 -10.74 -4.22 -13.98
CA ASN A 126 -9.98 -3.02 -14.28
C ASN A 126 -9.70 -2.19 -13.02
N MET A 127 -8.99 -2.77 -12.09
CA MET A 127 -8.64 -2.10 -10.84
C MET A 127 -7.70 -0.90 -11.06
N GLY A 128 -6.87 -0.93 -12.10
CA GLY A 128 -6.00 0.18 -12.43
C GLY A 128 -6.75 1.48 -12.74
N ALA A 129 -7.88 1.38 -13.46
CA ALA A 129 -8.73 2.54 -13.71
C ALA A 129 -9.42 3.09 -12.45
N ALA A 130 -9.71 2.22 -11.47
CA ALA A 130 -10.23 2.66 -10.18
C ALA A 130 -9.15 3.29 -9.29
N MET A 131 -7.91 2.78 -9.37
CA MET A 131 -6.80 3.22 -8.52
C MET A 131 -6.10 4.50 -9.02
N ALA A 132 -6.07 4.72 -10.33
CA ALA A 132 -5.36 5.85 -10.94
C ALA A 132 -5.84 7.22 -10.42
N PRO A 133 -7.16 7.51 -10.31
CA PRO A 133 -7.63 8.78 -9.74
C PRO A 133 -7.25 8.97 -8.27
N ALA A 134 -7.25 7.89 -7.47
CA ALA A 134 -6.84 7.97 -6.07
C ALA A 134 -5.33 8.22 -5.93
N ALA A 135 -4.52 7.61 -6.81
CA ALA A 135 -3.09 7.89 -6.88
C ALA A 135 -2.82 9.36 -7.26
N MET A 136 -3.51 9.89 -8.28
CA MET A 136 -3.43 11.29 -8.69
C MET A 136 -3.77 12.22 -7.51
N ASP A 137 -4.91 12.02 -6.87
CA ASP A 137 -5.37 12.88 -5.76
C ASP A 137 -4.32 12.93 -4.62
N THR A 138 -3.77 11.78 -4.25
CA THR A 138 -2.75 11.72 -3.19
C THR A 138 -1.43 12.38 -3.62
N MET A 139 -1.01 12.21 -4.88
CA MET A 139 0.20 12.85 -5.41
C MET A 139 0.04 14.36 -5.48
N CYS A 140 -1.11 14.87 -5.94
CA CYS A 140 -1.39 16.30 -5.96
C CYS A 140 -1.36 16.88 -4.55
N ALA A 141 -1.98 16.21 -3.57
CA ALA A 141 -1.93 16.62 -2.17
C ALA A 141 -0.48 16.67 -1.64
N LEU A 142 0.35 15.67 -1.95
CA LEU A 142 1.76 15.67 -1.57
C LEU A 142 2.50 16.88 -2.15
N PHE A 143 2.31 17.17 -3.42
CA PHE A 143 2.97 18.30 -4.08
C PHE A 143 2.52 19.65 -3.51
N GLU A 144 1.22 19.81 -3.26
CA GLU A 144 0.67 21.01 -2.62
C GLU A 144 1.19 21.21 -1.20
N GLU A 145 1.22 20.15 -0.38
CA GLU A 145 1.63 20.21 1.03
C GLU A 145 3.13 20.42 1.20
N THR A 146 3.95 19.86 0.31
CA THR A 146 5.41 19.90 0.43
C THR A 146 6.07 20.96 -0.44
N GLY A 147 5.39 21.47 -1.46
CA GLY A 147 5.95 22.35 -2.49
C GLY A 147 6.89 21.63 -3.47
N LEU A 148 7.03 20.31 -3.37
CA LEU A 148 7.83 19.50 -4.29
C LEU A 148 7.10 19.34 -5.63
N GLN A 149 7.88 19.03 -6.67
CA GLN A 149 7.39 18.79 -8.02
C GLN A 149 7.74 17.35 -8.45
N PRO A 150 7.09 16.79 -9.47
CA PRO A 150 7.43 15.46 -9.97
C PRO A 150 8.92 15.28 -10.30
N ASP A 151 9.57 16.32 -10.79
CA ASP A 151 10.99 16.30 -11.18
C ASP A 151 11.95 16.30 -9.97
N ASP A 152 11.46 16.50 -8.76
CA ASP A 152 12.24 16.38 -7.53
C ASP A 152 12.43 14.92 -7.09
N PHE A 153 11.79 13.98 -7.78
CA PHE A 153 11.83 12.56 -7.47
C PHE A 153 12.55 11.78 -8.57
N ASP A 154 13.56 11.00 -8.19
CA ASP A 154 14.21 10.06 -9.12
C ASP A 154 13.25 8.94 -9.55
N MET A 155 12.28 8.59 -8.69
CA MET A 155 11.30 7.54 -8.94
C MET A 155 10.02 7.75 -8.14
N ILE A 156 8.88 7.55 -8.78
CA ILE A 156 7.56 7.51 -8.16
C ILE A 156 6.98 6.11 -8.35
N LEU A 157 6.74 5.41 -7.25
CA LEU A 157 6.14 4.07 -7.26
C LEU A 157 4.70 4.14 -6.76
N THR A 158 3.81 3.47 -7.49
CA THR A 158 2.41 3.30 -7.10
C THR A 158 2.12 1.82 -6.81
N GLY A 159 0.93 1.52 -6.32
CA GLY A 159 0.37 0.17 -6.44
C GLY A 159 0.33 -0.26 -7.91
N ASP A 160 0.17 -1.55 -8.17
CA ASP A 160 0.13 -2.06 -9.55
C ASP A 160 -1.11 -1.55 -10.29
N LEU A 161 -0.93 -0.48 -11.03
CA LEU A 161 -1.97 0.10 -11.89
C LEU A 161 -2.15 -0.67 -13.19
N GLY A 162 -1.23 -1.60 -13.51
CA GLY A 162 -1.12 -2.17 -14.84
C GLY A 162 -0.81 -1.11 -15.90
N LYS A 163 -0.78 -1.53 -17.16
CA LYS A 163 -0.50 -0.59 -18.26
C LYS A 163 -1.61 0.46 -18.40
N LEU A 164 -2.86 0.02 -18.44
CA LEU A 164 -4.00 0.91 -18.65
C LEU A 164 -4.14 1.94 -17.51
N GLY A 165 -4.08 1.50 -16.25
CA GLY A 165 -4.15 2.44 -15.12
C GLY A 165 -2.98 3.39 -15.06
N SER A 166 -1.79 2.96 -15.49
CA SER A 166 -0.60 3.81 -15.61
C SER A 166 -0.77 4.90 -16.68
N ASP A 167 -1.35 4.55 -17.80
CA ASP A 167 -1.64 5.51 -18.88
C ASP A 167 -2.70 6.53 -18.41
N ILE A 168 -3.78 6.06 -17.77
CA ILE A 168 -4.81 6.92 -17.17
C ILE A 168 -4.19 7.88 -16.15
N LEU A 169 -3.34 7.39 -15.25
CA LEU A 169 -2.68 8.25 -14.25
C LEU A 169 -1.86 9.35 -14.92
N ARG A 170 -1.07 9.02 -15.94
CA ARG A 170 -0.27 10.02 -16.68
C ARG A 170 -1.12 11.07 -17.36
N ASP A 171 -2.26 10.67 -17.93
CA ASP A 171 -3.16 11.62 -18.57
C ASP A 171 -3.83 12.54 -17.55
N LEU A 172 -4.32 11.99 -16.43
CA LEU A 172 -4.88 12.78 -15.33
C LEU A 172 -3.87 13.77 -14.74
N MET A 173 -2.61 13.37 -14.57
CA MET A 173 -1.54 14.25 -14.06
C MET A 173 -1.15 15.36 -15.02
N ARG A 174 -1.40 15.22 -16.33
CA ARG A 174 -1.15 16.28 -17.31
C ARG A 174 -2.24 17.35 -17.33
N GLU A 175 -3.42 17.02 -16.82
CA GLU A 175 -4.57 17.92 -16.76
C GLU A 175 -4.58 18.79 -15.50
N GLN A 176 -3.70 18.50 -14.54
CA GLN A 176 -3.51 19.27 -13.30
C GLN A 176 -2.46 20.37 -13.47
#